data_c9662768c623255fb8ae3400dabc1855
#
_entry.id   c9662768c623255fb8ae3400dabc1855
#
_cell.length_a   1.000
_cell.length_b   1.000
_cell.length_c   1.000
_cell.angle_alpha   90.00
_cell.angle_beta   90.00
_cell.angle_gamma   90.00
#
_symmetry.space_group_name_H-M   'P 1'
#
loop_
_entity.id
_entity.type
_entity.pdbx_description
1 polymer ?
#
loop_
_entity_poly.entity_id
_entity_poly.type
_entity_poly.pdbx_seq_one_letter_code
_entity_poly.pdbx_strand_id
1 'polypeptide(L)'
;MKYTPEEVIQFVQEEDAKFIRLAFCNVYGKQHNVAIMPSELKRAFTYGIAIDASAVEGFGGEIRSDLLLHPDPSTLIQLPWRPEQGKVVRMFCDISYPDGRPFERDTRSILKRAVADAGARGVQFAFGAEMEFYLFRLDEYGEPTRIPYDHAGYMEIAPDDRGETIRRETCLMLERMGIRPESSHHESGPGQNEIDFRYSDPLTAADNAVTFHAVVRTVAAQNGLCASFSPKPLADWDGNGMHINVSAKCDGNAQPLPSVIAGILENIRDMTLFMNPCEESYCRLGHDKAPLYVTWSAENRSQLIRIPAAVGEYRRAELRSADPMTNPYIAYALLIYAGLHGLEHDLQLCPASDFNVYTAPAEMLDGLQKLPGSLAEAAALAETSAFIRRHLPEAVISAYCHR
;
A
#
# COMPACT_ATOMS: atom_id res chain seq x y z
N MET A 1 -10.63 -11.22 15.29
CA MET A 1 -12.09 -11.34 15.51
C MET A 1 -12.72 -10.17 14.76
N LYS A 2 -13.77 -10.36 13.96
CA LYS A 2 -14.44 -9.24 13.27
C LYS A 2 -15.61 -8.79 14.14
N TYR A 3 -15.55 -7.56 14.63
CA TYR A 3 -16.62 -6.98 15.46
C TYR A 3 -17.88 -6.69 14.63
N THR A 4 -19.03 -6.82 15.27
CA THR A 4 -20.32 -6.26 14.81
C THR A 4 -20.48 -4.82 15.31
N PRO A 5 -21.42 -4.02 14.76
CA PRO A 5 -21.72 -2.69 15.27
C PRO A 5 -22.05 -2.67 16.77
N GLU A 6 -22.82 -3.66 17.25
CA GLU A 6 -23.22 -3.81 18.64
C GLU A 6 -22.00 -4.08 19.55
N GLU A 7 -21.12 -4.98 19.12
CA GLU A 7 -19.87 -5.29 19.84
C GLU A 7 -18.92 -4.08 19.90
N VAL A 8 -18.88 -3.27 18.84
CA VAL A 8 -18.09 -2.00 18.85
C VAL A 8 -18.68 -1.02 19.85
N ILE A 9 -20.00 -0.86 19.90
CA ILE A 9 -20.67 0.03 20.88
C ILE A 9 -20.36 -0.44 22.30
N GLN A 10 -20.45 -1.75 22.56
CA GLN A 10 -20.12 -2.34 23.86
C GLN A 10 -18.65 -2.11 24.22
N PHE A 11 -17.71 -2.39 23.29
CA PHE A 11 -16.28 -2.17 23.47
C PHE A 11 -15.96 -0.71 23.83
N VAL A 12 -16.55 0.24 23.11
CA VAL A 12 -16.34 1.68 23.36
C VAL A 12 -16.80 2.09 24.77
N GLN A 13 -17.89 1.47 25.27
CA GLN A 13 -18.40 1.71 26.62
C GLN A 13 -17.51 1.06 27.70
N GLU A 14 -17.14 -0.22 27.52
CA GLU A 14 -16.32 -0.97 28.48
C GLU A 14 -14.90 -0.41 28.62
N GLU A 15 -14.30 -0.02 27.50
CA GLU A 15 -12.96 0.52 27.45
C GLU A 15 -12.89 2.04 27.72
N ASP A 16 -14.02 2.68 28.00
CA ASP A 16 -14.15 4.13 28.23
C ASP A 16 -13.49 4.97 27.11
N ALA A 17 -13.66 4.54 25.85
CA ALA A 17 -13.14 5.28 24.73
C ALA A 17 -13.87 6.61 24.56
N LYS A 18 -13.14 7.71 24.47
CA LYS A 18 -13.71 9.07 24.42
C LYS A 18 -13.83 9.63 23.01
N PHE A 19 -13.01 9.13 22.09
CA PHE A 19 -12.99 9.60 20.71
C PHE A 19 -12.97 8.41 19.75
N ILE A 20 -13.79 8.48 18.70
CA ILE A 20 -13.82 7.50 17.63
C ILE A 20 -13.36 8.21 16.35
N ARG A 21 -12.25 7.73 15.77
CA ARG A 21 -11.73 8.21 14.50
C ARG A 21 -12.38 7.43 13.37
N LEU A 22 -13.17 8.10 12.55
CA LEU A 22 -13.70 7.57 11.30
C LEU A 22 -12.69 7.88 10.21
N ALA A 23 -11.90 6.85 9.83
CA ALA A 23 -10.80 7.00 8.90
C ALA A 23 -11.22 6.61 7.49
N PHE A 24 -10.71 7.33 6.50
CA PHE A 24 -10.86 7.03 5.08
C PHE A 24 -9.63 7.49 4.32
N CYS A 25 -9.46 7.04 3.08
CA CYS A 25 -8.39 7.51 2.22
C CYS A 25 -8.93 8.38 1.10
N ASN A 26 -8.16 9.40 0.71
CA ASN A 26 -8.43 10.07 -0.56
C ASN A 26 -8.06 9.16 -1.74
N VAL A 27 -8.28 9.61 -2.97
CA VAL A 27 -8.02 8.81 -4.17
C VAL A 27 -6.55 8.39 -4.32
N TYR A 28 -5.62 9.13 -3.70
CA TYR A 28 -4.17 8.85 -3.73
C TYR A 28 -3.68 7.99 -2.56
N GLY A 29 -4.58 7.49 -1.70
CA GLY A 29 -4.22 6.64 -0.56
C GLY A 29 -3.80 7.40 0.69
N LYS A 30 -3.87 8.75 0.70
CA LYS A 30 -3.59 9.54 1.89
C LYS A 30 -4.75 9.41 2.88
N GLN A 31 -4.43 8.97 4.11
CA GLN A 31 -5.42 8.79 5.17
C GLN A 31 -5.90 10.13 5.72
N HIS A 32 -7.21 10.26 5.84
CA HIS A 32 -7.95 11.32 6.52
C HIS A 32 -8.81 10.72 7.64
N ASN A 33 -9.30 11.55 8.54
CA ASN A 33 -10.30 11.14 9.53
C ASN A 33 -11.12 12.32 10.05
N VAL A 34 -12.33 12.00 10.52
CA VAL A 34 -13.13 12.85 11.39
C VAL A 34 -13.29 12.16 12.74
N ALA A 35 -13.28 12.93 13.82
CA ALA A 35 -13.51 12.40 15.16
C ALA A 35 -14.97 12.60 15.53
N ILE A 36 -15.62 11.53 16.03
CA ILE A 36 -16.94 11.59 16.65
C ILE A 36 -16.87 11.20 18.13
N MET A 37 -17.88 11.63 18.87
CA MET A 37 -18.06 11.22 20.27
C MET A 37 -18.80 9.88 20.33
N PRO A 38 -18.64 9.10 21.41
CA PRO A 38 -19.33 7.81 21.59
C PRO A 38 -20.86 7.88 21.40
N SER A 39 -21.50 8.99 21.79
CA SER A 39 -22.93 9.22 21.60
C SER A 39 -23.38 9.17 20.14
N GLU A 40 -22.49 9.51 19.20
CA GLU A 40 -22.77 9.55 17.77
C GLU A 40 -22.56 8.21 17.06
N LEU A 41 -21.99 7.22 17.74
CA LEU A 41 -21.57 5.96 17.12
C LEU A 41 -22.74 5.17 16.52
N LYS A 42 -23.88 5.13 17.23
CA LYS A 42 -25.11 4.48 16.72
C LYS A 42 -25.62 5.14 15.45
N ARG A 43 -25.60 6.50 15.42
CA ARG A 43 -25.95 7.29 14.22
C ARG A 43 -24.99 6.97 13.08
N ALA A 44 -23.67 6.92 13.36
CA ALA A 44 -22.66 6.63 12.37
C ALA A 44 -22.87 5.28 11.67
N PHE A 45 -23.21 4.23 12.43
CA PHE A 45 -23.52 2.91 11.86
C PHE A 45 -24.85 2.88 11.09
N THR A 46 -25.85 3.66 11.54
CA THR A 46 -27.19 3.60 10.93
C THR A 46 -27.30 4.48 9.66
N TYR A 47 -26.73 5.69 9.70
CA TYR A 47 -26.95 6.70 8.67
C TYR A 47 -25.64 7.23 8.03
N GLY A 48 -24.49 6.88 8.61
CA GLY A 48 -23.22 7.48 8.25
C GLY A 48 -23.02 8.88 8.86
N ILE A 49 -21.81 9.40 8.68
CA ILE A 49 -21.42 10.75 9.10
C ILE A 49 -21.05 11.56 7.87
N ALA A 50 -21.70 12.70 7.71
CA ALA A 50 -21.47 13.60 6.57
C ALA A 50 -20.10 14.29 6.65
N ILE A 51 -19.43 14.39 5.50
CA ILE A 51 -18.21 15.15 5.30
C ILE A 51 -18.35 16.03 4.06
N ASP A 52 -17.61 17.14 4.03
CA ASP A 52 -17.43 17.95 2.83
C ASP A 52 -16.29 17.38 1.97
N ALA A 53 -16.65 16.75 0.87
CA ALA A 53 -15.71 16.14 -0.06
C ALA A 53 -14.91 17.17 -0.85
N SER A 54 -15.41 18.41 -1.01
CA SER A 54 -14.75 19.44 -1.81
C SER A 54 -13.39 19.86 -1.23
N ALA A 55 -13.21 19.67 0.08
CA ALA A 55 -11.95 19.95 0.78
C ALA A 55 -10.96 18.76 0.74
N VAL A 56 -11.33 17.61 0.18
CA VAL A 56 -10.49 16.41 0.11
C VAL A 56 -9.84 16.32 -1.26
N GLU A 57 -8.51 16.33 -1.29
CA GLU A 57 -7.73 16.23 -2.52
C GLU A 57 -8.13 14.99 -3.33
N GLY A 58 -8.43 15.17 -4.61
CA GLY A 58 -8.81 14.11 -5.53
C GLY A 58 -10.28 13.67 -5.44
N PHE A 59 -11.09 14.19 -4.52
CA PHE A 59 -12.52 13.84 -4.45
C PHE A 59 -13.41 14.65 -5.42
N GLY A 60 -12.87 15.71 -6.02
CA GLY A 60 -13.55 16.57 -6.96
C GLY A 60 -14.16 17.81 -6.28
N GLY A 61 -14.43 18.84 -7.10
CA GLY A 61 -14.99 20.12 -6.63
C GLY A 61 -16.47 20.30 -7.03
N GLU A 62 -17.30 19.27 -6.85
CA GLU A 62 -18.69 19.30 -7.28
C GLU A 62 -19.55 20.21 -6.41
N ILE A 63 -20.63 20.78 -7.01
CA ILE A 63 -21.61 21.63 -6.31
C ILE A 63 -22.30 20.88 -5.16
N ARG A 64 -22.35 19.54 -5.23
CA ARG A 64 -22.89 18.66 -4.18
C ARG A 64 -21.74 17.89 -3.56
N SER A 65 -21.12 18.48 -2.53
CA SER A 65 -19.91 17.96 -1.90
C SER A 65 -20.16 17.04 -0.70
N ASP A 66 -21.41 16.85 -0.26
CA ASP A 66 -21.72 16.00 0.88
C ASP A 66 -21.55 14.53 0.53
N LEU A 67 -20.66 13.85 1.24
CA LEU A 67 -20.51 12.40 1.25
C LEU A 67 -20.74 11.84 2.66
N LEU A 68 -21.09 10.56 2.75
CA LEU A 68 -21.34 9.89 4.00
C LEU A 68 -20.25 8.84 4.26
N LEU A 69 -19.67 8.90 5.46
CA LEU A 69 -18.72 7.88 5.97
C LEU A 69 -19.49 6.80 6.73
N HIS A 70 -19.36 5.56 6.30
CA HIS A 70 -19.96 4.38 6.94
C HIS A 70 -18.85 3.55 7.59
N PRO A 71 -18.73 3.54 8.94
CA PRO A 71 -17.65 2.83 9.61
C PRO A 71 -17.80 1.31 9.45
N ASP A 72 -16.67 0.66 9.11
CA ASP A 72 -16.53 -0.78 9.06
C ASP A 72 -16.15 -1.31 10.46
N PRO A 73 -17.06 -1.94 11.20
CA PRO A 73 -16.82 -2.39 12.57
C PRO A 73 -15.69 -3.41 12.66
N SER A 74 -15.46 -4.18 11.58
CA SER A 74 -14.41 -5.20 11.54
C SER A 74 -12.98 -4.62 11.59
N THR A 75 -12.84 -3.30 11.42
CA THR A 75 -11.56 -2.57 11.41
C THR A 75 -11.29 -1.79 12.69
N LEU A 76 -12.09 -2.04 13.73
CA LEU A 76 -11.90 -1.40 15.04
C LEU A 76 -10.52 -1.70 15.61
N ILE A 77 -9.77 -0.64 15.92
CA ILE A 77 -8.52 -0.71 16.67
C ILE A 77 -8.42 0.43 17.68
N GLN A 78 -7.75 0.19 18.81
CA GLN A 78 -7.32 1.24 19.72
C GLN A 78 -6.02 1.83 19.21
N LEU A 79 -5.86 3.18 19.31
CA LEU A 79 -4.64 3.87 18.93
C LEU A 79 -3.65 3.91 20.11
N PRO A 80 -2.54 3.12 20.07
CA PRO A 80 -1.68 2.90 21.24
C PRO A 80 -0.90 4.14 21.70
N TRP A 81 -0.72 5.12 20.82
CA TRP A 81 0.01 6.36 21.11
C TRP A 81 -0.84 7.45 21.78
N ARG A 82 -2.08 7.13 22.14
CA ARG A 82 -2.95 8.06 22.87
C ARG A 82 -2.97 7.70 24.36
N PRO A 83 -3.23 8.70 25.24
CA PRO A 83 -3.27 8.45 26.68
C PRO A 83 -4.27 7.38 27.08
N GLU A 84 -3.98 6.65 28.16
CA GLU A 84 -4.89 5.69 28.78
C GLU A 84 -6.21 6.35 29.22
N GLN A 85 -6.13 7.59 29.73
CA GLN A 85 -7.32 8.39 29.99
C GLN A 85 -7.78 9.09 28.71
N GLY A 86 -9.03 8.81 28.30
CA GLY A 86 -9.56 9.33 27.06
C GLY A 86 -9.08 8.54 25.84
N LYS A 87 -9.12 7.21 25.94
CA LYS A 87 -8.76 6.30 24.85
C LYS A 87 -9.38 6.71 23.52
N VAL A 88 -8.64 6.49 22.46
CA VAL A 88 -9.06 6.79 21.11
C VAL A 88 -9.08 5.48 20.30
N VAL A 89 -10.19 5.22 19.64
CA VAL A 89 -10.31 4.11 18.69
C VAL A 89 -10.45 4.62 17.26
N ARG A 90 -10.12 3.79 16.29
CA ARG A 90 -10.25 4.09 14.87
C ARG A 90 -10.97 2.95 14.17
N MET A 91 -11.85 3.30 13.23
CA MET A 91 -12.37 2.40 12.21
C MET A 91 -12.16 3.01 10.83
N PHE A 92 -11.89 2.19 9.82
CA PHE A 92 -11.98 2.60 8.43
C PHE A 92 -13.44 2.68 7.98
N CYS A 93 -13.72 3.57 7.04
CA CYS A 93 -15.05 3.79 6.51
C CYS A 93 -15.11 3.52 5.01
N ASP A 94 -16.26 3.03 4.57
CA ASP A 94 -16.67 3.12 3.18
C ASP A 94 -17.37 4.46 2.96
N ILE A 95 -17.37 4.93 1.70
CA ILE A 95 -17.89 6.26 1.37
C ILE A 95 -19.05 6.12 0.38
N SER A 96 -20.15 6.81 0.65
CA SER A 96 -21.30 6.87 -0.24
C SER A 96 -21.80 8.29 -0.48
N TYR A 97 -22.57 8.46 -1.54
CA TYR A 97 -23.43 9.62 -1.73
C TYR A 97 -24.62 9.57 -0.75
N PRO A 98 -25.31 10.72 -0.50
CA PRO A 98 -26.49 10.75 0.36
C PRO A 98 -27.66 9.88 -0.10
N ASP A 99 -27.71 9.53 -1.38
CA ASP A 99 -28.71 8.60 -1.95
C ASP A 99 -28.34 7.13 -1.79
N GLY A 100 -27.23 6.81 -1.11
CA GLY A 100 -26.76 5.47 -0.82
C GLY A 100 -25.91 4.83 -1.92
N ARG A 101 -25.71 5.47 -3.06
CA ARG A 101 -24.79 4.96 -4.10
C ARG A 101 -23.35 5.03 -3.58
N PRO A 102 -22.51 3.99 -3.82
CA PRO A 102 -21.09 4.04 -3.51
C PRO A 102 -20.42 5.24 -4.23
N PHE A 103 -19.49 5.90 -3.52
CA PHE A 103 -18.66 6.93 -4.11
C PHE A 103 -17.59 6.30 -5.01
N GLU A 104 -17.53 6.70 -6.27
CA GLU A 104 -16.67 6.06 -7.27
C GLU A 104 -15.16 6.26 -7.02
N ARG A 105 -14.78 7.28 -6.23
CA ARG A 105 -13.39 7.51 -5.82
C ARG A 105 -13.05 6.93 -4.44
N ASP A 106 -13.96 6.15 -3.85
CA ASP A 106 -13.66 5.35 -2.68
C ASP A 106 -12.81 4.13 -3.07
N THR A 107 -11.51 4.27 -2.93
CA THR A 107 -10.55 3.25 -3.36
C THR A 107 -10.64 1.97 -2.54
N ARG A 108 -11.09 2.06 -1.28
CA ARG A 108 -11.35 0.88 -0.43
C ARG A 108 -12.51 0.05 -0.96
N SER A 109 -13.57 0.68 -1.43
CA SER A 109 -14.71 0.00 -2.08
C SER A 109 -14.33 -0.60 -3.44
N ILE A 110 -13.38 -0.01 -4.17
CA ILE A 110 -12.83 -0.60 -5.40
C ILE A 110 -12.14 -1.93 -5.09
N LEU A 111 -11.30 -1.99 -4.03
CA LEU A 111 -10.66 -3.24 -3.62
C LEU A 111 -11.68 -4.27 -3.14
N LYS A 112 -12.69 -3.87 -2.34
CA LYS A 112 -13.78 -4.78 -1.93
C LYS A 112 -14.44 -5.44 -3.13
N ARG A 113 -14.71 -4.69 -4.21
CA ARG A 113 -15.28 -5.23 -5.44
C ARG A 113 -14.34 -6.23 -6.10
N ALA A 114 -13.04 -5.91 -6.24
CA ALA A 114 -12.06 -6.84 -6.82
C ALA A 114 -11.98 -8.16 -6.03
N VAL A 115 -12.00 -8.08 -4.69
CA VAL A 115 -12.03 -9.27 -3.81
C VAL A 115 -13.30 -10.10 -4.02
N ALA A 116 -14.46 -9.45 -4.12
CA ALA A 116 -15.73 -10.14 -4.37
C ALA A 116 -15.74 -10.81 -5.75
N ASP A 117 -15.21 -10.13 -6.77
CA ASP A 117 -15.09 -10.66 -8.14
C ASP A 117 -14.15 -11.87 -8.19
N ALA A 118 -13.05 -11.87 -7.45
CA ALA A 118 -12.15 -13.00 -7.30
C ALA A 118 -12.83 -14.17 -6.58
N GLY A 119 -13.50 -13.90 -5.47
CA GLY A 119 -14.25 -14.91 -4.71
C GLY A 119 -15.35 -15.59 -5.53
N ALA A 120 -16.06 -14.82 -6.37
CA ALA A 120 -17.08 -15.36 -7.29
C ALA A 120 -16.50 -16.32 -8.33
N ARG A 121 -15.19 -16.26 -8.59
CA ARG A 121 -14.43 -17.15 -9.48
C ARG A 121 -13.68 -18.26 -8.74
N GLY A 122 -13.92 -18.44 -7.43
CA GLY A 122 -13.22 -19.41 -6.60
C GLY A 122 -11.74 -19.10 -6.40
N VAL A 123 -11.33 -17.83 -6.51
CA VAL A 123 -9.94 -17.40 -6.32
C VAL A 123 -9.82 -16.55 -5.05
N GLN A 124 -8.86 -16.90 -4.21
CA GLN A 124 -8.52 -16.16 -3.00
C GLN A 124 -7.09 -15.63 -3.12
N PHE A 125 -6.94 -14.32 -3.03
CA PHE A 125 -5.65 -13.66 -2.99
C PHE A 125 -5.24 -13.31 -1.56
N ALA A 126 -3.93 -13.27 -1.29
CA ALA A 126 -3.38 -12.68 -0.10
C ALA A 126 -2.19 -11.80 -0.48
N PHE A 127 -2.02 -10.69 0.26
CA PHE A 127 -0.96 -9.71 0.05
C PHE A 127 -0.18 -9.47 1.33
N GLY A 128 1.12 -9.17 1.17
CA GLY A 128 2.02 -8.66 2.19
C GLY A 128 2.85 -7.53 1.59
N ALA A 129 3.19 -6.53 2.39
CA ALA A 129 4.05 -5.44 1.97
C ALA A 129 5.36 -5.46 2.75
N GLU A 130 6.46 -5.20 2.05
CA GLU A 130 7.78 -4.84 2.58
C GLU A 130 7.91 -3.34 2.37
N MET A 131 8.05 -2.55 3.43
CA MET A 131 7.95 -1.09 3.37
C MET A 131 9.24 -0.43 3.79
N GLU A 132 9.85 0.30 2.86
CA GLU A 132 11.03 1.10 3.11
C GLU A 132 10.69 2.56 3.40
N PHE A 133 11.48 3.19 4.26
CA PHE A 133 11.35 4.60 4.61
C PHE A 133 12.67 5.17 5.12
N TYR A 134 12.85 6.48 4.95
CA TYR A 134 13.98 7.22 5.50
C TYR A 134 13.60 7.93 6.79
N LEU A 135 14.55 8.04 7.71
CA LEU A 135 14.48 8.88 8.90
C LEU A 135 15.41 10.08 8.74
N PHE A 136 14.82 11.28 8.84
CA PHE A 136 15.55 12.55 8.76
C PHE A 136 15.45 13.31 10.06
N ARG A 137 16.48 14.11 10.34
CA ARG A 137 16.49 15.05 11.46
C ARG A 137 15.57 16.23 11.17
N LEU A 138 15.03 16.80 12.23
CA LEU A 138 14.37 18.11 12.18
C LEU A 138 15.42 19.22 12.39
N ASP A 139 15.11 20.41 11.89
CA ASP A 139 15.90 21.61 12.17
C ASP A 139 15.57 22.21 13.57
N GLU A 140 16.14 23.34 13.89
CA GLU A 140 15.92 24.04 15.16
C GLU A 140 14.49 24.56 15.34
N TYR A 141 13.71 24.67 14.26
CA TYR A 141 12.31 25.08 14.27
C TYR A 141 11.34 23.88 14.25
N GLY A 142 11.87 22.66 14.21
CA GLY A 142 11.07 21.43 14.12
C GLY A 142 10.61 21.08 12.69
N GLU A 143 11.19 21.73 11.67
CA GLU A 143 10.86 21.45 10.29
C GLU A 143 11.71 20.30 9.73
N PRO A 144 11.16 19.47 8.82
CA PRO A 144 11.87 18.37 8.20
C PRO A 144 13.09 18.82 7.39
N THR A 145 14.24 18.17 7.61
CA THR A 145 15.43 18.34 6.79
C THR A 145 15.65 17.14 5.86
N ARG A 146 16.71 17.20 5.04
CA ARG A 146 17.25 16.05 4.31
C ARG A 146 18.53 15.51 4.94
N ILE A 147 18.78 15.78 6.23
CA ILE A 147 19.92 15.26 6.96
C ILE A 147 19.53 13.89 7.51
N PRO A 148 20.16 12.79 7.06
CA PRO A 148 19.85 11.44 7.55
C PRO A 148 20.05 11.34 9.07
N TYR A 149 19.23 10.50 9.70
CA TYR A 149 19.34 10.27 11.14
C TYR A 149 20.66 9.59 11.53
N ASP A 150 21.13 8.69 10.68
CA ASP A 150 22.42 7.99 10.80
C ASP A 150 23.06 7.77 9.43
N HIS A 151 24.16 7.01 9.41
CA HIS A 151 24.92 6.66 8.20
C HIS A 151 25.28 5.16 8.21
N ALA A 152 24.51 4.33 8.89
CA ALA A 152 24.67 2.90 8.84
C ALA A 152 24.38 2.34 7.44
N GLY A 153 24.89 1.17 7.16
CA GLY A 153 24.67 0.41 5.93
C GLY A 153 23.71 -0.75 6.13
N TYR A 154 23.58 -1.58 5.09
CA TYR A 154 22.65 -2.70 5.04
C TYR A 154 22.88 -3.71 6.17
N MET A 155 21.86 -3.92 7.00
CA MET A 155 21.86 -4.83 8.16
C MET A 155 22.94 -4.54 9.21
N GLU A 156 23.53 -3.34 9.22
CA GLU A 156 24.40 -2.92 10.32
C GLU A 156 23.60 -2.77 11.61
N ILE A 157 24.32 -2.75 12.73
CA ILE A 157 23.73 -2.77 14.08
C ILE A 157 24.11 -1.51 14.86
N ALA A 158 23.44 -1.28 15.99
CA ALA A 158 23.82 -0.23 16.94
C ALA A 158 25.30 -0.38 17.38
N PRO A 159 26.06 0.71 17.58
CA PRO A 159 25.59 2.10 17.67
C PRO A 159 25.49 2.86 16.36
N ASP A 160 25.91 2.29 15.23
CA ASP A 160 25.87 2.96 13.94
C ASP A 160 24.45 3.06 13.41
N ASP A 161 23.67 1.99 13.49
CA ASP A 161 22.23 1.95 13.26
C ASP A 161 21.47 2.57 14.45
N ARG A 162 21.14 3.87 14.32
CA ARG A 162 20.32 4.60 15.30
C ARG A 162 18.83 4.39 15.07
N GLY A 163 18.44 3.94 13.89
CA GLY A 163 17.06 3.64 13.50
C GLY A 163 16.45 2.45 14.25
N GLU A 164 17.26 1.57 14.87
CA GLU A 164 16.81 0.37 15.58
C GLU A 164 15.70 0.67 16.61
N THR A 165 15.87 1.72 17.43
CA THR A 165 14.86 2.08 18.43
C THR A 165 13.53 2.46 17.79
N ILE A 166 13.56 3.19 16.67
CA ILE A 166 12.35 3.61 15.95
C ILE A 166 11.64 2.40 15.34
N ARG A 167 12.38 1.49 14.71
CA ARG A 167 11.82 0.25 14.17
C ARG A 167 11.22 -0.61 15.27
N ARG A 168 11.92 -0.78 16.39
CA ARG A 168 11.45 -1.54 17.55
C ARG A 168 10.15 -0.97 18.11
N GLU A 169 10.08 0.33 18.35
CA GLU A 169 8.87 1.00 18.85
C GLU A 169 7.72 0.88 17.83
N THR A 170 8.01 1.03 16.55
CA THR A 170 7.04 0.84 15.46
C THR A 170 6.49 -0.58 15.48
N CYS A 171 7.33 -1.60 15.53
CA CYS A 171 6.90 -3.00 15.56
C CYS A 171 6.01 -3.30 16.78
N LEU A 172 6.39 -2.86 17.98
CA LEU A 172 5.59 -3.05 19.19
C LEU A 172 4.23 -2.32 19.11
N MET A 173 4.20 -1.17 18.45
CA MET A 173 2.97 -0.42 18.24
C MET A 173 2.05 -1.12 17.24
N LEU A 174 2.60 -1.63 16.13
CA LEU A 174 1.88 -2.43 15.14
C LEU A 174 1.29 -3.71 15.76
N GLU A 175 2.04 -4.42 16.59
CA GLU A 175 1.55 -5.62 17.30
C GLU A 175 0.33 -5.31 18.19
N ARG A 176 0.37 -4.20 18.93
CA ARG A 176 -0.77 -3.74 19.74
C ARG A 176 -2.01 -3.43 18.89
N MET A 177 -1.81 -3.10 17.62
CA MET A 177 -2.87 -2.85 16.64
C MET A 177 -3.29 -4.11 15.87
N GLY A 178 -2.74 -5.27 16.20
CA GLY A 178 -3.03 -6.55 15.54
C GLY A 178 -2.31 -6.77 14.21
N ILE A 179 -1.41 -5.88 13.83
CA ILE A 179 -0.53 -6.02 12.66
C ILE A 179 0.73 -6.75 13.12
N ARG A 180 1.13 -7.80 12.42
CA ARG A 180 2.26 -8.65 12.82
C ARG A 180 3.50 -8.34 12.00
N PRO A 181 4.50 -7.62 12.53
CA PRO A 181 5.80 -7.50 11.88
C PRO A 181 6.45 -8.87 11.73
N GLU A 182 7.19 -9.08 10.65
CA GLU A 182 7.98 -10.29 10.38
C GLU A 182 9.48 -10.03 10.52
N SER A 183 9.96 -8.93 9.94
CA SER A 183 11.35 -8.51 10.03
C SER A 183 11.49 -6.99 10.06
N SER A 184 12.64 -6.53 10.53
CA SER A 184 13.02 -5.13 10.44
C SER A 184 14.54 -5.01 10.44
N HIS A 185 15.08 -4.15 9.58
CA HIS A 185 16.52 -3.91 9.48
C HIS A 185 16.82 -2.51 8.94
N HIS A 186 18.08 -2.11 9.06
CA HIS A 186 18.60 -0.95 8.36
C HIS A 186 18.83 -1.31 6.88
N GLU A 187 18.43 -0.40 5.97
CA GLU A 187 18.65 -0.54 4.53
C GLU A 187 19.98 0.10 4.07
N SER A 188 20.23 0.11 2.76
CA SER A 188 21.51 0.52 2.19
C SER A 188 21.74 2.03 2.28
N GLY A 189 20.69 2.84 2.21
CA GLY A 189 20.79 4.31 2.28
C GLY A 189 20.95 4.81 3.73
N PRO A 190 21.64 5.93 3.94
CA PRO A 190 21.82 6.51 5.28
C PRO A 190 20.47 6.90 5.88
N GLY A 191 20.19 6.38 7.07
CA GLY A 191 18.89 6.56 7.74
C GLY A 191 17.72 5.84 7.07
N GLN A 192 17.99 4.90 6.14
CA GLN A 192 16.97 4.10 5.48
C GLN A 192 16.65 2.84 6.29
N ASN A 193 15.38 2.54 6.43
CA ASN A 193 14.86 1.46 7.25
C ASN A 193 13.82 0.67 6.47
N GLU A 194 13.67 -0.61 6.81
CA GLU A 194 12.63 -1.49 6.29
C GLU A 194 11.94 -2.22 7.43
N ILE A 195 10.63 -2.38 7.32
CA ILE A 195 9.83 -3.25 8.19
C ILE A 195 8.85 -4.01 7.31
N ASP A 196 8.90 -5.34 7.43
CA ASP A 196 8.00 -6.25 6.76
C ASP A 196 6.92 -6.70 7.73
N PHE A 197 5.71 -6.88 7.24
CA PHE A 197 4.63 -7.42 8.04
C PHE A 197 3.88 -8.53 7.31
N ARG A 198 3.37 -9.45 8.11
CA ARG A 198 2.77 -10.69 7.64
C ARG A 198 1.65 -10.43 6.65
N TYR A 199 1.59 -11.28 5.62
CA TYR A 199 0.50 -11.27 4.63
C TYR A 199 -0.87 -11.51 5.28
N SER A 200 -1.90 -10.97 4.66
CA SER A 200 -3.30 -11.12 5.05
C SER A 200 -4.22 -11.09 3.83
N ASP A 201 -5.54 -11.21 4.06
CA ASP A 201 -6.52 -10.96 3.01
C ASP A 201 -6.32 -9.55 2.41
N PRO A 202 -6.72 -9.33 1.15
CA PRO A 202 -6.34 -8.10 0.43
C PRO A 202 -6.79 -6.81 1.12
N LEU A 203 -8.00 -6.80 1.71
CA LEU A 203 -8.53 -5.60 2.36
C LEU A 203 -7.78 -5.30 3.66
N THR A 204 -7.56 -6.31 4.49
CA THR A 204 -6.75 -6.19 5.71
C THR A 204 -5.32 -5.77 5.37
N ALA A 205 -4.71 -6.32 4.32
CA ALA A 205 -3.36 -5.95 3.89
C ALA A 205 -3.26 -4.48 3.47
N ALA A 206 -4.26 -3.97 2.74
CA ALA A 206 -4.31 -2.55 2.35
C ALA A 206 -4.54 -1.63 3.56
N ASP A 207 -5.48 -1.98 4.45
CA ASP A 207 -5.73 -1.25 5.70
C ASP A 207 -4.47 -1.22 6.59
N ASN A 208 -3.70 -2.31 6.64
CA ASN A 208 -2.43 -2.41 7.36
C ASN A 208 -1.35 -1.51 6.75
N ALA A 209 -1.21 -1.49 5.41
CA ALA A 209 -0.24 -0.65 4.72
C ALA A 209 -0.49 0.84 4.98
N VAL A 210 -1.77 1.28 4.91
CA VAL A 210 -2.16 2.66 5.27
C VAL A 210 -1.88 2.96 6.75
N THR A 211 -2.18 2.01 7.62
CA THR A 211 -1.93 2.14 9.07
C THR A 211 -0.44 2.25 9.38
N PHE A 212 0.39 1.46 8.69
CA PHE A 212 1.84 1.49 8.83
C PHE A 212 2.43 2.89 8.63
N HIS A 213 2.03 3.59 7.56
CA HIS A 213 2.47 4.97 7.31
C HIS A 213 2.16 5.91 8.49
N ALA A 214 0.97 5.78 9.07
CA ALA A 214 0.57 6.59 10.22
C ALA A 214 1.38 6.26 11.48
N VAL A 215 1.65 4.97 11.73
CA VAL A 215 2.44 4.51 12.89
C VAL A 215 3.87 4.99 12.78
N VAL A 216 4.56 4.73 11.65
CA VAL A 216 5.96 5.14 11.45
C VAL A 216 6.13 6.65 11.63
N ARG A 217 5.26 7.46 10.98
CA ARG A 217 5.31 8.92 11.14
C ARG A 217 5.05 9.36 12.58
N THR A 218 4.15 8.70 13.28
CA THR A 218 3.85 9.01 14.69
C THR A 218 5.03 8.70 15.58
N VAL A 219 5.65 7.51 15.44
CA VAL A 219 6.82 7.11 16.24
C VAL A 219 8.01 8.01 15.91
N ALA A 220 8.28 8.30 14.64
CA ALA A 220 9.34 9.23 14.26
C ALA A 220 9.15 10.61 14.91
N ALA A 221 7.94 11.18 14.81
CA ALA A 221 7.63 12.48 15.40
C ALA A 221 7.77 12.49 16.94
N GLN A 222 7.38 11.42 17.63
CA GLN A 222 7.56 11.28 19.08
C GLN A 222 9.04 11.25 19.49
N ASN A 223 9.92 10.84 18.58
CA ASN A 223 11.36 10.79 18.78
C ASN A 223 12.11 11.99 18.15
N GLY A 224 11.41 13.06 17.78
CA GLY A 224 12.01 14.27 17.20
C GLY A 224 12.60 14.09 15.80
N LEU A 225 12.01 13.17 15.01
CA LEU A 225 12.43 12.82 13.66
C LEU A 225 11.29 13.00 12.67
N CYS A 226 11.64 13.06 11.38
CA CYS A 226 10.70 12.98 10.27
C CYS A 226 10.91 11.68 9.49
N ALA A 227 9.83 10.92 9.29
CA ALA A 227 9.84 9.76 8.40
C ALA A 227 9.40 10.16 6.99
N SER A 228 10.22 9.82 5.98
CA SER A 228 9.94 10.06 4.57
C SER A 228 9.67 8.77 3.83
N PHE A 229 8.55 8.73 3.13
CA PHE A 229 8.15 7.67 2.22
C PHE A 229 8.30 8.09 0.74
N SER A 230 9.01 9.21 0.45
CA SER A 230 9.33 9.59 -0.93
C SER A 230 10.08 8.45 -1.63
N PRO A 231 9.77 8.14 -2.90
CA PRO A 231 10.44 7.07 -3.64
C PRO A 231 11.95 7.29 -3.82
N LYS A 232 12.38 8.53 -3.90
CA LYS A 232 13.81 8.91 -4.07
C LYS A 232 14.14 10.15 -3.24
N PRO A 233 14.20 10.06 -1.89
CA PRO A 233 14.38 11.23 -1.03
C PRO A 233 15.78 11.82 -1.10
N LEU A 234 16.79 11.00 -1.45
CA LEU A 234 18.20 11.39 -1.64
C LEU A 234 18.64 10.93 -3.02
N ALA A 235 19.16 11.87 -3.85
CA ALA A 235 19.49 11.60 -5.25
C ALA A 235 20.58 10.53 -5.42
N ASP A 236 21.59 10.54 -4.54
CA ASP A 236 22.78 9.70 -4.63
C ASP A 236 22.67 8.37 -3.87
N TRP A 237 21.51 8.06 -3.27
CA TRP A 237 21.30 6.89 -2.43
C TRP A 237 20.09 6.09 -2.88
N ASP A 238 19.98 4.83 -2.43
CA ASP A 238 18.89 3.92 -2.77
C ASP A 238 17.52 4.58 -2.50
N GLY A 239 16.57 4.38 -3.42
CA GLY A 239 15.20 4.83 -3.26
C GLY A 239 14.40 3.90 -2.37
N ASN A 240 13.22 4.35 -1.90
CA ASN A 240 12.31 3.52 -1.12
C ASN A 240 11.43 2.64 -2.01
N GLY A 241 11.39 1.37 -1.74
CA GLY A 241 10.45 0.39 -2.31
C GLY A 241 9.26 0.10 -1.39
N MET A 242 8.17 -0.28 -2.01
CA MET A 242 7.08 -1.02 -1.40
C MET A 242 6.95 -2.33 -2.16
N HIS A 243 7.68 -3.36 -1.74
CA HIS A 243 7.59 -4.64 -2.43
C HIS A 243 6.28 -5.34 -2.07
N ILE A 244 5.53 -5.75 -3.08
CA ILE A 244 4.20 -6.35 -2.90
C ILE A 244 4.32 -7.85 -3.08
N ASN A 245 4.23 -8.60 -1.99
CA ASN A 245 4.11 -10.05 -2.01
C ASN A 245 2.67 -10.43 -2.34
N VAL A 246 2.47 -11.24 -3.38
CA VAL A 246 1.17 -11.76 -3.81
C VAL A 246 1.18 -13.27 -3.82
N SER A 247 0.14 -13.87 -3.27
CA SER A 247 -0.17 -15.29 -3.39
C SER A 247 -1.63 -15.49 -3.76
N ALA A 248 -1.93 -16.62 -4.40
CA ALA A 248 -3.27 -16.97 -4.81
C ALA A 248 -3.56 -18.44 -4.52
N LYS A 249 -4.80 -18.74 -4.13
CA LYS A 249 -5.36 -20.08 -4.06
C LYS A 249 -6.56 -20.11 -4.99
N CYS A 250 -6.68 -21.16 -5.77
CA CYS A 250 -7.76 -21.32 -6.74
C CYS A 250 -8.36 -22.72 -6.60
N ASP A 251 -9.67 -22.80 -6.50
CA ASP A 251 -10.38 -24.08 -6.47
C ASP A 251 -10.12 -24.84 -7.76
N GLY A 252 -9.68 -26.12 -7.64
CA GLY A 252 -9.36 -26.97 -8.79
C GLY A 252 -8.01 -26.70 -9.48
N ASN A 253 -7.25 -25.68 -9.09
CA ASN A 253 -5.90 -25.41 -9.58
C ASN A 253 -4.88 -25.45 -8.43
N ALA A 254 -4.01 -26.46 -8.44
CA ALA A 254 -2.99 -26.62 -7.40
C ALA A 254 -1.83 -25.60 -7.50
N GLN A 255 -1.64 -24.95 -8.65
CA GLN A 255 -0.55 -24.02 -8.90
C GLN A 255 -1.01 -22.79 -9.71
N PRO A 256 -1.84 -21.89 -9.15
CA PRO A 256 -2.35 -20.72 -9.87
C PRO A 256 -1.29 -19.62 -10.09
N LEU A 257 -0.20 -19.64 -9.33
CA LEU A 257 0.78 -18.55 -9.28
C LEU A 257 1.46 -18.24 -10.63
N PRO A 258 1.86 -19.22 -11.48
CA PRO A 258 2.44 -18.92 -12.79
C PRO A 258 1.51 -18.10 -13.70
N SER A 259 0.24 -18.47 -13.80
CA SER A 259 -0.75 -17.71 -14.61
C SER A 259 -1.04 -16.33 -14.00
N VAL A 260 -1.08 -16.23 -12.67
CA VAL A 260 -1.19 -14.92 -11.97
C VAL A 260 -0.02 -14.02 -12.33
N ILE A 261 1.22 -14.52 -12.27
CA ILE A 261 2.42 -13.76 -12.64
C ILE A 261 2.36 -13.35 -14.12
N ALA A 262 1.97 -14.26 -15.01
CA ALA A 262 1.84 -13.97 -16.45
C ALA A 262 0.86 -12.82 -16.70
N GLY A 263 -0.31 -12.85 -16.04
CA GLY A 263 -1.30 -11.77 -16.14
C GLY A 263 -0.80 -10.44 -15.57
N ILE A 264 -0.01 -10.45 -14.49
CA ILE A 264 0.62 -9.25 -13.95
C ILE A 264 1.65 -8.70 -14.95
N LEU A 265 2.55 -9.53 -15.48
CA LEU A 265 3.56 -9.09 -16.44
C LEU A 265 2.95 -8.50 -17.72
N GLU A 266 1.84 -9.05 -18.19
CA GLU A 266 1.12 -8.56 -19.38
C GLU A 266 0.58 -7.14 -19.17
N ASN A 267 0.07 -6.82 -17.97
CA ASN A 267 -0.64 -5.57 -17.68
C ASN A 267 0.19 -4.55 -16.88
N ILE A 268 1.40 -4.89 -16.43
CA ILE A 268 2.15 -4.09 -15.46
C ILE A 268 2.49 -2.68 -15.96
N ARG A 269 2.76 -2.52 -17.26
CA ARG A 269 3.08 -1.19 -17.83
C ARG A 269 1.90 -0.24 -17.71
N ASP A 270 0.69 -0.73 -17.93
CA ASP A 270 -0.55 0.03 -17.82
C ASP A 270 -0.88 0.36 -16.36
N MET A 271 -0.47 -0.52 -15.43
CA MET A 271 -0.67 -0.34 -13.99
C MET A 271 0.39 0.54 -13.32
N THR A 272 1.50 0.84 -14.01
CA THR A 272 2.67 1.51 -13.41
C THR A 272 2.30 2.86 -12.77
N LEU A 273 1.44 3.67 -13.40
CA LEU A 273 1.00 4.95 -12.86
C LEU A 273 0.44 4.84 -11.43
N PHE A 274 -0.31 3.78 -11.14
CA PHE A 274 -0.98 3.57 -9.86
C PHE A 274 -0.06 2.98 -8.78
N MET A 275 1.11 2.48 -9.18
CA MET A 275 2.15 1.92 -8.31
C MET A 275 3.35 2.85 -8.15
N ASN A 276 3.48 3.84 -9.03
CA ASN A 276 4.56 4.81 -9.11
C ASN A 276 3.98 6.20 -9.45
N PRO A 277 3.25 6.84 -8.47
CA PRO A 277 2.32 7.92 -8.79
C PRO A 277 2.91 9.33 -8.79
N CYS A 278 4.24 9.49 -8.71
CA CYS A 278 4.89 10.79 -8.67
C CYS A 278 6.19 10.81 -9.47
N GLU A 279 6.73 11.99 -9.76
CA GLU A 279 7.95 12.16 -10.55
C GLU A 279 9.16 11.45 -9.91
N GLU A 280 9.27 11.49 -8.56
CA GLU A 280 10.35 10.81 -7.84
C GLU A 280 10.30 9.28 -8.00
N SER A 281 9.13 8.71 -8.30
CA SER A 281 8.99 7.27 -8.61
C SER A 281 9.88 6.88 -9.81
N TYR A 282 9.93 7.73 -10.83
CA TYR A 282 10.69 7.50 -12.07
C TYR A 282 12.18 7.85 -11.91
N CYS A 283 12.53 8.63 -10.88
CA CYS A 283 13.93 8.78 -10.46
C CYS A 283 14.45 7.53 -9.72
N ARG A 284 13.54 6.67 -9.20
CA ARG A 284 13.88 5.41 -8.54
C ARG A 284 13.95 4.26 -9.55
N LEU A 285 12.95 4.11 -10.43
CA LEU A 285 12.86 2.98 -11.38
C LEU A 285 14.09 2.91 -12.30
N GLY A 286 14.67 1.70 -12.41
CA GLY A 286 15.87 1.46 -13.21
C GLY A 286 17.18 1.89 -12.55
N HIS A 287 17.14 2.35 -11.32
CA HIS A 287 18.33 2.74 -10.54
C HIS A 287 18.47 1.88 -9.30
N ASP A 288 19.71 1.70 -8.84
CA ASP A 288 20.08 0.96 -7.65
C ASP A 288 19.51 -0.48 -7.69
N LYS A 289 18.53 -0.80 -6.86
CA LYS A 289 17.88 -2.13 -6.80
C LYS A 289 16.44 -2.14 -7.34
N ALA A 290 15.97 -1.00 -7.90
CA ALA A 290 14.62 -0.91 -8.44
C ALA A 290 14.54 -1.38 -9.91
N PRO A 291 13.57 -2.24 -10.27
CA PRO A 291 13.51 -2.84 -11.60
C PRO A 291 13.10 -1.85 -12.69
N LEU A 292 13.56 -2.10 -13.90
CA LEU A 292 13.15 -1.38 -15.11
C LEU A 292 12.49 -2.31 -16.15
N TYR A 293 12.96 -3.55 -16.24
CA TYR A 293 12.52 -4.48 -17.29
C TYR A 293 11.38 -5.36 -16.80
N VAL A 294 10.43 -5.64 -17.69
CA VAL A 294 9.26 -6.51 -17.42
C VAL A 294 9.69 -7.97 -17.52
N THR A 295 10.30 -8.45 -16.46
CA THR A 295 10.91 -9.78 -16.36
C THR A 295 10.63 -10.42 -15.01
N TRP A 296 10.85 -11.73 -14.90
CA TRP A 296 10.76 -12.45 -13.65
C TRP A 296 11.87 -13.50 -13.51
N SER A 297 12.18 -13.86 -12.28
CA SER A 297 13.07 -14.99 -11.99
C SER A 297 12.82 -15.56 -10.59
N ALA A 298 13.30 -16.77 -10.37
CA ALA A 298 13.46 -17.32 -9.03
C ALA A 298 14.70 -16.73 -8.36
N GLU A 299 14.54 -16.21 -7.13
CA GLU A 299 15.63 -15.75 -6.24
C GLU A 299 16.42 -14.50 -6.69
N ASN A 300 16.34 -14.06 -7.95
CA ASN A 300 17.08 -12.91 -8.48
C ASN A 300 16.39 -11.57 -8.17
N ARG A 301 17.05 -10.73 -7.37
CA ARG A 301 16.52 -9.44 -6.89
C ARG A 301 16.58 -8.30 -7.92
N SER A 302 17.20 -8.51 -9.09
CA SER A 302 17.25 -7.49 -10.16
C SER A 302 16.01 -7.50 -11.06
N GLN A 303 15.14 -8.48 -10.91
CA GLN A 303 13.94 -8.68 -11.74
C GLN A 303 12.73 -7.90 -11.20
N LEU A 304 11.76 -7.65 -12.07
CA LEU A 304 10.49 -7.00 -11.70
C LEU A 304 9.66 -7.88 -10.75
N ILE A 305 9.55 -9.15 -11.09
CA ILE A 305 8.93 -10.14 -10.21
C ILE A 305 9.97 -11.16 -9.81
N ARG A 306 10.12 -11.33 -8.50
CA ARG A 306 10.94 -12.38 -7.90
C ARG A 306 10.03 -13.42 -7.24
N ILE A 307 10.37 -14.69 -7.39
CA ILE A 307 9.78 -15.76 -6.60
C ILE A 307 10.79 -16.11 -5.51
N PRO A 308 10.58 -15.65 -4.25
CA PRO A 308 11.50 -15.98 -3.16
C PRO A 308 11.59 -17.49 -2.90
N ALA A 309 12.72 -17.94 -2.37
CA ALA A 309 12.88 -19.31 -1.87
C ALA A 309 11.92 -19.54 -0.71
N ALA A 310 10.77 -20.15 -0.99
CA ALA A 310 9.74 -20.44 -0.01
C ALA A 310 8.99 -21.72 -0.38
N VAL A 311 8.51 -22.45 0.61
CA VAL A 311 7.79 -23.72 0.43
C VAL A 311 6.39 -23.66 1.03
N GLY A 312 5.51 -24.52 0.53
CA GLY A 312 4.14 -24.65 1.07
C GLY A 312 3.32 -23.36 0.94
N GLU A 313 2.68 -22.98 2.04
CA GLU A 313 1.81 -21.80 2.11
C GLU A 313 2.53 -20.46 1.97
N TYR A 314 3.86 -20.44 2.09
CA TYR A 314 4.69 -19.25 1.95
C TYR A 314 5.11 -18.97 0.49
N ARG A 315 4.70 -19.82 -0.49
CA ARG A 315 4.97 -19.57 -1.91
C ARG A 315 4.22 -18.32 -2.37
N ARG A 316 4.99 -17.37 -2.89
CA ARG A 316 4.51 -16.06 -3.32
C ARG A 316 5.34 -15.52 -4.47
N ALA A 317 4.81 -14.53 -5.15
CA ALA A 317 5.55 -13.67 -6.07
C ALA A 317 5.73 -12.30 -5.41
N GLU A 318 6.90 -11.71 -5.50
CA GLU A 318 7.25 -10.40 -5.02
C GLU A 318 7.34 -9.44 -6.21
N LEU A 319 6.40 -8.50 -6.32
CA LEU A 319 6.45 -7.39 -7.26
C LEU A 319 7.29 -6.27 -6.66
N ARG A 320 8.36 -5.85 -7.35
CA ARG A 320 9.39 -4.97 -6.81
C ARG A 320 9.35 -3.53 -7.34
N SER A 321 8.46 -3.22 -8.29
CA SER A 321 8.40 -1.88 -8.89
C SER A 321 7.70 -0.84 -8.04
N ALA A 322 6.68 -1.22 -7.26
CA ALA A 322 5.90 -0.27 -6.48
C ALA A 322 6.76 0.47 -5.43
N ASP A 323 6.35 1.67 -5.10
CA ASP A 323 6.97 2.50 -4.07
C ASP A 323 5.97 2.89 -2.97
N PRO A 324 6.42 3.44 -1.81
CA PRO A 324 5.53 3.69 -0.69
C PRO A 324 4.48 4.80 -0.91
N MET A 325 4.54 5.54 -2.02
CA MET A 325 3.49 6.50 -2.41
C MET A 325 2.30 5.84 -3.09
N THR A 326 2.39 4.54 -3.36
CA THR A 326 1.31 3.73 -3.92
C THR A 326 0.07 3.76 -3.04
N ASN A 327 -1.10 3.92 -3.65
CA ASN A 327 -2.36 3.62 -2.96
C ASN A 327 -2.57 2.10 -2.92
N PRO A 328 -2.46 1.43 -1.75
CA PRO A 328 -2.52 -0.03 -1.68
C PRO A 328 -3.88 -0.61 -2.11
N TYR A 329 -4.97 0.14 -1.93
CA TYR A 329 -6.29 -0.33 -2.35
C TYR A 329 -6.39 -0.45 -3.87
N ILE A 330 -5.88 0.55 -4.62
CA ILE A 330 -5.88 0.50 -6.09
C ILE A 330 -4.87 -0.54 -6.59
N ALA A 331 -3.66 -0.55 -6.03
CA ALA A 331 -2.63 -1.49 -6.45
C ALA A 331 -3.07 -2.94 -6.28
N TYR A 332 -3.62 -3.30 -5.12
CA TYR A 332 -4.09 -4.67 -4.88
C TYR A 332 -5.31 -5.02 -5.72
N ALA A 333 -6.23 -4.09 -5.96
CA ALA A 333 -7.34 -4.33 -6.88
C ALA A 333 -6.85 -4.62 -8.31
N LEU A 334 -5.91 -3.84 -8.82
CA LEU A 334 -5.34 -4.06 -10.16
C LEU A 334 -4.55 -5.37 -10.24
N LEU A 335 -3.79 -5.73 -9.19
CA LEU A 335 -3.08 -7.01 -9.13
C LEU A 335 -4.03 -8.21 -9.08
N ILE A 336 -5.16 -8.10 -8.38
CA ILE A 336 -6.23 -9.12 -8.40
C ILE A 336 -6.76 -9.27 -9.81
N TYR A 337 -7.15 -8.18 -10.47
CA TYR A 337 -7.70 -8.25 -11.82
C TYR A 337 -6.68 -8.75 -12.86
N ALA A 338 -5.42 -8.35 -12.76
CA ALA A 338 -4.36 -8.87 -13.61
C ALA A 338 -4.12 -10.37 -13.39
N GLY A 339 -4.14 -10.81 -12.11
CA GLY A 339 -4.04 -12.23 -11.79
C GLY A 339 -5.25 -13.04 -12.30
N LEU A 340 -6.47 -12.51 -12.17
CA LEU A 340 -7.68 -13.14 -12.71
C LEU A 340 -7.61 -13.21 -14.24
N HIS A 341 -7.14 -12.17 -14.91
CA HIS A 341 -6.91 -12.16 -16.35
C HIS A 341 -5.98 -13.31 -16.77
N GLY A 342 -4.86 -13.48 -16.06
CA GLY A 342 -3.95 -14.59 -16.32
C GLY A 342 -4.57 -15.98 -16.16
N LEU A 343 -5.40 -16.15 -15.12
CA LEU A 343 -6.10 -17.40 -14.86
C LEU A 343 -7.22 -17.67 -15.88
N GLU A 344 -8.03 -16.68 -16.22
CA GLU A 344 -9.16 -16.80 -17.16
C GLU A 344 -8.71 -17.13 -18.58
N HIS A 345 -7.52 -16.65 -18.98
CA HIS A 345 -6.96 -16.87 -20.32
C HIS A 345 -5.90 -17.98 -20.35
N ASP A 346 -5.70 -18.70 -19.24
CA ASP A 346 -4.67 -19.74 -19.09
C ASP A 346 -3.29 -19.28 -19.60
N LEU A 347 -2.93 -18.04 -19.23
CA LEU A 347 -1.67 -17.45 -19.67
C LEU A 347 -0.48 -18.25 -19.15
N GLN A 348 0.40 -18.59 -20.08
CA GLN A 348 1.64 -19.30 -19.76
C GLN A 348 2.71 -18.31 -19.37
N LEU A 349 3.37 -18.56 -18.23
CA LEU A 349 4.48 -17.74 -17.79
C LEU A 349 5.66 -17.90 -18.76
N CYS A 350 6.20 -16.79 -19.26
CA CYS A 350 7.38 -16.77 -20.11
C CYS A 350 8.60 -17.39 -19.39
N PRO A 351 9.66 -17.81 -20.10
CA PRO A 351 10.90 -18.24 -19.47
C PRO A 351 11.47 -17.21 -18.50
N ALA A 352 12.05 -17.69 -17.38
CA ALA A 352 12.69 -16.83 -16.40
C ALA A 352 13.93 -16.14 -16.97
N SER A 353 14.22 -14.94 -16.51
CA SER A 353 15.43 -14.19 -16.84
C SER A 353 16.45 -14.36 -15.70
N ASP A 354 17.29 -15.41 -15.79
CA ASP A 354 18.24 -15.81 -14.74
C ASP A 354 19.58 -15.08 -14.86
N PHE A 355 19.56 -13.79 -15.20
CA PHE A 355 20.75 -12.92 -15.26
C PHE A 355 20.47 -11.60 -14.53
N ASN A 356 21.52 -10.96 -14.07
CA ASN A 356 21.41 -9.66 -13.42
C ASN A 356 21.22 -8.56 -14.46
N VAL A 357 20.05 -7.94 -14.50
CA VAL A 357 19.70 -6.90 -15.50
C VAL A 357 20.54 -5.62 -15.36
N TYR A 358 21.17 -5.35 -14.20
CA TYR A 358 22.02 -4.17 -14.01
C TYR A 358 23.42 -4.33 -14.60
N THR A 359 23.87 -5.55 -14.77
CA THR A 359 25.23 -5.86 -15.27
C THR A 359 25.24 -6.65 -16.57
N ALA A 360 24.05 -7.01 -17.08
CA ALA A 360 23.92 -7.78 -18.31
C ALA A 360 24.41 -6.99 -19.55
N PRO A 361 25.06 -7.65 -20.51
CA PRO A 361 25.35 -7.04 -21.80
C PRO A 361 24.10 -6.55 -22.53
N ALA A 362 24.25 -5.49 -23.33
CA ALA A 362 23.12 -4.87 -24.04
C ALA A 362 22.34 -5.86 -24.91
N GLU A 363 23.05 -6.84 -25.51
CA GLU A 363 22.45 -7.87 -26.35
C GLU A 363 21.46 -8.78 -25.59
N MET A 364 21.65 -8.97 -24.28
CA MET A 364 20.73 -9.74 -23.43
C MET A 364 19.50 -8.92 -23.00
N LEU A 365 19.59 -7.62 -23.05
CA LEU A 365 18.52 -6.69 -22.70
C LEU A 365 17.71 -6.26 -23.91
N ASP A 366 18.23 -6.51 -25.12
CA ASP A 366 17.55 -6.17 -26.37
C ASP A 366 16.24 -6.96 -26.51
N GLY A 367 15.18 -6.26 -26.89
CA GLY A 367 13.83 -6.82 -27.01
C GLY A 367 13.06 -7.01 -25.70
N LEU A 368 13.68 -6.78 -24.52
CA LEU A 368 12.94 -6.81 -23.26
C LEU A 368 12.07 -5.56 -23.11
N GLN A 369 10.81 -5.76 -22.76
CA GLN A 369 9.91 -4.65 -22.43
C GLN A 369 10.42 -3.90 -21.20
N LYS A 370 10.26 -2.57 -21.22
CA LYS A 370 10.56 -1.70 -20.07
C LYS A 370 9.28 -1.13 -19.45
N LEU A 371 9.33 -0.87 -18.16
CA LEU A 371 8.36 -0.01 -17.51
C LEU A 371 8.42 1.40 -18.11
N PRO A 372 7.35 2.21 -18.01
CA PRO A 372 7.39 3.63 -18.39
C PRO A 372 8.56 4.36 -17.73
N GLY A 373 9.23 5.23 -18.49
CA GLY A 373 10.39 5.98 -18.02
C GLY A 373 10.03 7.34 -17.39
N SER A 374 8.76 7.74 -17.41
CA SER A 374 8.30 8.99 -16.82
C SER A 374 6.85 8.92 -16.38
N LEU A 375 6.46 9.82 -15.48
CA LEU A 375 5.06 9.96 -15.03
C LEU A 375 4.13 10.22 -16.23
N ALA A 376 4.54 11.08 -17.17
CA ALA A 376 3.76 11.39 -18.37
C ALA A 376 3.55 10.15 -19.28
N GLU A 377 4.59 9.32 -19.48
CA GLU A 377 4.46 8.08 -20.24
C GLU A 377 3.49 7.09 -19.54
N ALA A 378 3.63 6.93 -18.22
CA ALA A 378 2.75 6.06 -17.45
C ALA A 378 1.30 6.54 -17.48
N ALA A 379 1.06 7.85 -17.38
CA ALA A 379 -0.26 8.45 -17.49
C ALA A 379 -0.89 8.17 -18.87
N ALA A 380 -0.14 8.37 -19.96
CA ALA A 380 -0.61 8.11 -21.32
C ALA A 380 -0.98 6.63 -21.54
N LEU A 381 -0.18 5.69 -21.00
CA LEU A 381 -0.48 4.26 -21.06
C LEU A 381 -1.75 3.92 -20.25
N ALA A 382 -1.85 4.39 -19.02
CA ALA A 382 -3.01 4.14 -18.15
C ALA A 382 -4.30 4.71 -18.75
N GLU A 383 -4.26 5.93 -19.30
CA GLU A 383 -5.42 6.62 -19.89
C GLU A 383 -5.99 5.88 -21.09
N THR A 384 -5.14 5.25 -21.91
CA THR A 384 -5.56 4.54 -23.13
C THR A 384 -5.81 3.04 -22.91
N SER A 385 -5.42 2.49 -21.75
CA SER A 385 -5.49 1.07 -21.45
C SER A 385 -6.94 0.57 -21.34
N ALA A 386 -7.28 -0.42 -22.14
CA ALA A 386 -8.57 -1.13 -22.04
C ALA A 386 -8.69 -1.89 -20.71
N PHE A 387 -7.57 -2.42 -20.18
CA PHE A 387 -7.51 -3.11 -18.90
C PHE A 387 -7.85 -2.14 -17.75
N ILE A 388 -7.20 -0.98 -17.69
CA ILE A 388 -7.44 0.03 -16.64
C ILE A 388 -8.88 0.54 -16.70
N ARG A 389 -9.38 0.91 -17.88
CA ARG A 389 -10.75 1.40 -18.07
C ARG A 389 -11.83 0.39 -17.71
N ARG A 390 -11.53 -0.89 -17.82
CA ARG A 390 -12.46 -1.99 -17.44
C ARG A 390 -12.58 -2.11 -15.92
N HIS A 391 -11.51 -1.83 -15.17
CA HIS A 391 -11.41 -2.17 -13.75
C HIS A 391 -11.45 -0.98 -12.80
N LEU A 392 -11.08 0.21 -13.27
CA LEU A 392 -11.16 1.43 -12.48
C LEU A 392 -12.24 2.40 -13.01
N PRO A 393 -12.91 3.13 -12.12
CA PRO A 393 -13.79 4.22 -12.52
C PRO A 393 -13.03 5.33 -13.26
N GLU A 394 -13.65 5.93 -14.27
CA GLU A 394 -13.09 7.05 -15.04
C GLU A 394 -12.63 8.21 -14.14
N ALA A 395 -13.39 8.50 -13.08
CA ALA A 395 -13.05 9.54 -12.11
C ALA A 395 -11.72 9.29 -11.37
N VAL A 396 -11.35 8.01 -11.14
CA VAL A 396 -10.05 7.62 -10.56
C VAL A 396 -8.96 7.74 -11.60
N ILE A 397 -9.19 7.25 -12.81
CA ILE A 397 -8.22 7.33 -13.93
C ILE A 397 -7.86 8.79 -14.18
N SER A 398 -8.88 9.65 -14.34
CA SER A 398 -8.69 11.08 -14.55
C SER A 398 -7.91 11.76 -13.42
N ALA A 399 -8.17 11.39 -12.15
CA ALA A 399 -7.47 11.96 -11.01
C ALA A 399 -5.96 11.67 -11.04
N TYR A 400 -5.56 10.50 -11.54
CA TYR A 400 -4.15 10.13 -11.65
C TYR A 400 -3.49 10.67 -12.93
N CYS A 401 -4.19 10.61 -14.07
CA CYS A 401 -3.63 11.04 -15.36
C CYS A 401 -3.48 12.55 -15.50
N HIS A 402 -4.25 13.32 -14.75
CA HIS A 402 -4.27 14.80 -14.83
C HIS A 402 -3.90 15.48 -13.50
N ARG A 403 -3.08 14.84 -12.72
CA ARG A 403 -2.58 15.33 -11.42
C ARG A 403 -1.54 16.44 -11.58
#